data_6e0919c1a1d127615bc7be8c51d03be4
#
_entry.id   6e0919c1a1d127615bc7be8c51d03be4
#
_cell.length_a   1.000
_cell.length_b   1.000
_cell.length_c   1.000
_cell.angle_alpha   90.00
_cell.angle_beta   90.00
_cell.angle_gamma   90.00
#
_symmetry.space_group_name_H-M   'P 1'
#
loop_
_entity.id
_entity.type
_entity.pdbx_description
1 polymer ?
#
loop_
_entity_poly.entity_id
_entity_poly.type
_entity_poly.pdbx_seq_one_letter_code
_entity_poly.pdbx_strand_id
1 'polypeptide(L)'
;MKYPDTIYYTDELNDEFAGDNIKARPIDEKYFYGDNSFSFMAKRFFWYRIIALPLASLFLKLKYHHKIINRKVLRPYKNKPIFIYANHTNNFADPFIPTLVGFPHSVYVIVHANNVSMPGLGKINPYLGALPLPDNLAAAKNFMNAIKLRVNQNAAIMIYPEAHIWPFYTKIRPFTDLSFRYPVQYNCPVFCFTNTYQKKRFGKMPKIVTYVDGPFFADPSLNRKENQAALRNAVYEKMCERSKMNNIELIKYIKKSDEE
;
A
#
# COMPACT_ATOMS: atom_id res chain seq x y z
N MET A 1 -1.41 -21.44 -6.09
CA MET A 1 -2.42 -21.45 -5.02
C MET A 1 -3.78 -21.38 -5.69
N LYS A 2 -4.70 -22.29 -5.35
CA LYS A 2 -6.08 -22.29 -5.86
C LYS A 2 -6.91 -21.57 -4.80
N TYR A 3 -7.48 -20.44 -5.12
CA TYR A 3 -8.38 -19.74 -4.22
C TYR A 3 -9.75 -20.42 -4.21
N PRO A 4 -10.49 -20.37 -3.10
CA PRO A 4 -11.88 -20.81 -3.07
C PRO A 4 -12.77 -19.89 -3.92
N ASP A 5 -13.88 -20.44 -4.42
CA ASP A 5 -14.83 -19.64 -5.21
C ASP A 5 -15.66 -18.69 -4.31
N THR A 6 -15.78 -19.04 -3.01
CA THR A 6 -16.52 -18.25 -2.02
C THR A 6 -15.75 -18.18 -0.70
N ILE A 7 -15.70 -17.00 -0.11
CA ILE A 7 -15.17 -16.75 1.23
C ILE A 7 -16.29 -16.15 2.08
N TYR A 8 -16.47 -16.73 3.28
CA TYR A 8 -17.41 -16.21 4.29
C TYR A 8 -16.65 -15.36 5.29
N TYR A 9 -17.18 -14.19 5.63
CA TYR A 9 -16.58 -13.28 6.60
C TYR A 9 -17.58 -12.84 7.65
N THR A 10 -17.08 -12.39 8.78
CA THR A 10 -17.86 -11.87 9.92
C THR A 10 -17.59 -10.39 10.15
N ASP A 11 -16.32 -9.99 10.10
CA ASP A 11 -15.86 -8.65 10.39
C ASP A 11 -15.05 -8.08 9.21
N GLU A 12 -15.58 -7.01 8.59
CA GLU A 12 -14.91 -6.35 7.45
C GLU A 12 -13.60 -5.65 7.84
N LEU A 13 -13.42 -5.32 9.11
CA LEU A 13 -12.21 -4.62 9.59
C LEU A 13 -11.11 -5.60 9.98
N ASN A 14 -11.45 -6.72 10.60
CA ASN A 14 -10.48 -7.56 11.30
C ASN A 14 -10.27 -8.94 10.67
N ASP A 15 -11.19 -9.43 9.82
CA ASP A 15 -11.01 -10.73 9.17
C ASP A 15 -9.83 -10.69 8.19
N GLU A 16 -8.96 -11.72 8.26
CA GLU A 16 -7.81 -11.89 7.39
C GLU A 16 -7.87 -13.21 6.62
N PHE A 17 -7.73 -13.13 5.29
CA PHE A 17 -7.79 -14.31 4.41
C PHE A 17 -6.49 -14.58 3.66
N ALA A 18 -5.45 -13.87 4.01
CA ALA A 18 -4.14 -13.99 3.37
C ALA A 18 -2.98 -14.00 4.38
N GLY A 19 -3.28 -14.41 5.61
CA GLY A 19 -2.30 -14.57 6.67
C GLY A 19 -1.17 -15.52 6.30
N ASP A 20 -0.02 -15.33 6.91
CA ASP A 20 1.13 -16.22 6.81
C ASP A 20 1.49 -16.79 8.20
N ASN A 21 2.26 -17.87 8.22
CA ASN A 21 2.77 -18.49 9.45
C ASN A 21 4.16 -17.96 9.83
N ILE A 22 4.53 -16.79 9.36
CA ILE A 22 5.85 -16.20 9.61
C ILE A 22 5.86 -15.62 11.02
N LYS A 23 6.78 -16.10 11.86
CA LYS A 23 7.01 -15.50 13.17
C LYS A 23 7.66 -14.13 12.99
N ALA A 24 6.92 -13.08 13.33
CA ALA A 24 7.42 -11.71 13.26
C ALA A 24 8.63 -11.51 14.17
N ARG A 25 9.66 -10.85 13.66
CA ARG A 25 10.74 -10.33 14.50
C ARG A 25 10.30 -9.07 15.21
N PRO A 26 10.85 -8.77 16.40
CA PRO A 26 10.56 -7.52 17.08
C PRO A 26 10.94 -6.30 16.24
N ILE A 27 10.04 -5.30 16.24
CA ILE A 27 10.29 -3.98 15.65
C ILE A 27 10.39 -2.98 16.82
N ASP A 28 11.50 -3.05 17.50
CA ASP A 28 11.81 -2.27 18.69
C ASP A 28 12.46 -0.90 18.35
N GLU A 29 12.89 -0.18 19.37
CA GLU A 29 13.53 1.14 19.22
C GLU A 29 14.88 1.09 18.50
N LYS A 30 15.51 -0.07 18.39
CA LYS A 30 16.80 -0.29 17.70
C LYS A 30 16.64 -0.73 16.26
N TYR A 31 15.39 -0.94 15.81
CA TYR A 31 15.16 -1.35 14.43
C TYR A 31 15.71 -0.32 13.44
N PHE A 32 16.51 -0.79 12.49
CA PHE A 32 17.14 0.07 11.48
C PHE A 32 16.21 0.25 10.26
N TYR A 33 15.60 1.42 10.15
CA TYR A 33 14.75 1.80 9.02
C TYR A 33 15.52 2.31 7.78
N GLY A 34 16.86 2.30 7.83
CA GLY A 34 17.72 2.91 6.82
C GLY A 34 17.98 4.38 7.08
N ASP A 35 19.07 4.87 6.51
CA ASP A 35 19.59 6.23 6.70
C ASP A 35 19.88 6.94 5.36
N ASN A 36 20.63 8.05 5.40
CA ASN A 36 21.13 8.80 4.25
C ASN A 36 22.57 8.46 3.87
N SER A 37 23.17 7.41 4.47
CA SER A 37 24.55 7.04 4.13
C SER A 37 24.65 6.64 2.65
N PHE A 38 25.78 6.96 2.05
CA PHE A 38 26.05 6.57 0.66
C PHE A 38 25.92 5.06 0.46
N SER A 39 26.40 4.27 1.41
CA SER A 39 26.31 2.80 1.35
C SER A 39 24.86 2.30 1.32
N PHE A 40 24.00 2.84 2.19
CA PHE A 40 22.58 2.46 2.20
C PHE A 40 21.89 2.89 0.90
N MET A 41 22.10 4.12 0.46
CA MET A 41 21.49 4.65 -0.75
C MET A 41 21.94 3.91 -2.01
N ALA A 42 23.23 3.53 -2.11
CA ALA A 42 23.75 2.73 -3.23
C ALA A 42 23.12 1.32 -3.26
N LYS A 43 23.06 0.63 -2.10
CA LYS A 43 22.36 -0.67 -1.99
C LYS A 43 20.89 -0.57 -2.33
N ARG A 44 20.23 0.49 -1.84
CA ARG A 44 18.83 0.75 -2.18
C ARG A 44 18.64 0.99 -3.67
N PHE A 45 19.48 1.83 -4.29
CA PHE A 45 19.42 2.06 -5.74
C PHE A 45 19.54 0.74 -6.51
N PHE A 46 20.53 -0.10 -6.16
CA PHE A 46 20.74 -1.39 -6.79
C PHE A 46 19.52 -2.30 -6.65
N TRP A 47 19.10 -2.59 -5.40
CA TRP A 47 18.00 -3.54 -5.16
C TRP A 47 16.66 -3.01 -5.66
N TYR A 48 16.38 -1.73 -5.45
CA TYR A 48 15.09 -1.14 -5.79
C TYR A 48 14.96 -0.79 -7.27
N ARG A 49 15.96 -0.08 -7.85
CA ARG A 49 15.88 0.43 -9.24
C ARG A 49 16.36 -0.56 -10.27
N ILE A 50 17.44 -1.29 -9.98
CA ILE A 50 18.07 -2.18 -10.96
C ILE A 50 17.41 -3.56 -10.93
N ILE A 51 17.05 -4.06 -9.75
CA ILE A 51 16.50 -5.43 -9.61
C ILE A 51 14.98 -5.41 -9.50
N ALA A 52 14.42 -4.80 -8.44
CA ALA A 52 13.01 -4.95 -8.12
C ALA A 52 12.07 -4.28 -9.15
N LEU A 53 12.39 -3.06 -9.61
CA LEU A 53 11.52 -2.33 -10.54
C LEU A 53 11.35 -3.04 -11.89
N PRO A 54 12.40 -3.52 -12.58
CA PRO A 54 12.25 -4.28 -13.82
C PRO A 54 11.51 -5.61 -13.62
N LEU A 55 11.85 -6.36 -12.55
CA LEU A 55 11.18 -7.63 -12.24
C LEU A 55 9.70 -7.43 -11.93
N ALA A 56 9.36 -6.42 -11.12
CA ALA A 56 7.98 -6.05 -10.83
C ALA A 56 7.20 -5.67 -12.10
N SER A 57 7.83 -4.88 -12.98
CA SER A 57 7.22 -4.48 -14.26
C SER A 57 6.94 -5.69 -15.14
N LEU A 58 7.92 -6.57 -15.30
CA LEU A 58 7.78 -7.79 -16.10
C LEU A 58 6.71 -8.72 -15.54
N PHE A 59 6.77 -8.99 -14.22
CA PHE A 59 5.80 -9.84 -13.52
C PHE A 59 4.36 -9.32 -13.66
N LEU A 60 4.14 -8.04 -13.36
CA LEU A 60 2.80 -7.44 -13.43
C LEU A 60 2.28 -7.40 -14.87
N LYS A 61 3.16 -7.15 -15.84
CA LYS A 61 2.81 -7.14 -17.26
C LYS A 61 2.42 -8.54 -17.75
N LEU A 62 3.22 -9.55 -17.45
CA LEU A 62 3.00 -10.91 -17.95
C LEU A 62 1.83 -11.61 -17.25
N LYS A 63 1.78 -11.55 -15.90
CA LYS A 63 0.77 -12.27 -15.12
C LYS A 63 -0.58 -11.58 -15.14
N TYR A 64 -0.60 -10.25 -14.92
CA TYR A 64 -1.82 -9.49 -14.71
C TYR A 64 -2.15 -8.53 -15.86
N HIS A 65 -1.34 -8.41 -16.91
CA HIS A 65 -1.51 -7.41 -17.98
C HIS A 65 -1.77 -6.02 -17.40
N HIS A 66 -1.01 -5.67 -16.34
CA HIS A 66 -1.21 -4.49 -15.53
C HIS A 66 -1.23 -3.22 -16.37
N LYS A 67 -2.24 -2.38 -16.14
CA LYS A 67 -2.40 -1.08 -16.77
C LYS A 67 -2.55 0.00 -15.69
N ILE A 68 -1.92 1.14 -15.92
CA ILE A 68 -2.01 2.30 -15.03
C ILE A 68 -2.77 3.40 -15.76
N ILE A 69 -3.80 3.91 -15.11
CA ILE A 69 -4.64 5.00 -15.62
C ILE A 69 -4.37 6.26 -14.79
N ASN A 70 -4.30 7.39 -15.48
CA ASN A 70 -4.15 8.73 -14.89
C ASN A 70 -2.84 8.99 -14.12
N ARG A 71 -1.78 8.20 -14.34
CA ARG A 71 -0.48 8.37 -13.67
C ARG A 71 0.13 9.77 -13.79
N LYS A 72 -0.23 10.52 -14.86
CA LYS A 72 0.32 11.86 -15.10
C LYS A 72 0.03 12.86 -13.96
N VAL A 73 -0.99 12.64 -13.13
CA VAL A 73 -1.29 13.51 -11.98
C VAL A 73 -0.17 13.54 -10.94
N LEU A 74 0.72 12.53 -10.92
CA LEU A 74 1.91 12.50 -10.06
C LEU A 74 3.06 13.37 -10.56
N ARG A 75 3.09 13.78 -11.86
CA ARG A 75 4.23 14.49 -12.47
C ARG A 75 4.58 15.80 -11.77
N PRO A 76 3.63 16.69 -11.40
CA PRO A 76 3.94 17.94 -10.71
C PRO A 76 4.58 17.73 -9.33
N TYR A 77 4.47 16.53 -8.78
CA TYR A 77 4.91 16.17 -7.44
C TYR A 77 6.18 15.33 -7.40
N LYS A 78 6.84 15.07 -8.55
CA LYS A 78 8.02 14.18 -8.67
C LYS A 78 9.17 14.47 -7.69
N ASN A 79 9.29 15.72 -7.24
CA ASN A 79 10.31 16.19 -6.30
C ASN A 79 9.69 16.70 -4.98
N LYS A 80 8.50 16.21 -4.62
CA LYS A 80 7.80 16.55 -3.37
C LYS A 80 7.46 15.28 -2.63
N PRO A 81 7.44 15.28 -1.29
CA PRO A 81 6.93 14.14 -0.54
C PRO A 81 5.44 13.98 -0.81
N ILE A 82 4.99 12.74 -0.95
CA ILE A 82 3.58 12.41 -1.13
C ILE A 82 3.19 11.21 -0.27
N PHE A 83 1.93 11.16 0.14
CA PHE A 83 1.34 9.97 0.73
C PHE A 83 0.39 9.31 -0.26
N ILE A 84 0.39 7.98 -0.28
CA ILE A 84 -0.41 7.18 -1.20
C ILE A 84 -1.20 6.17 -0.38
N TYR A 85 -2.49 6.06 -0.66
CA TYR A 85 -3.36 5.04 -0.07
C TYR A 85 -3.87 4.11 -1.16
N ALA A 86 -3.91 2.80 -0.89
CA ALA A 86 -4.43 1.83 -1.86
C ALA A 86 -5.25 0.74 -1.19
N ASN A 87 -6.16 0.13 -1.96
CA ASN A 87 -6.88 -1.07 -1.53
C ASN A 87 -5.94 -2.30 -1.53
N HIS A 88 -6.15 -3.21 -0.59
CA HIS A 88 -5.26 -4.34 -0.30
C HIS A 88 -5.91 -5.67 -0.68
N THR A 89 -5.77 -6.06 -1.94
CA THR A 89 -6.57 -7.15 -2.51
C THR A 89 -5.76 -8.21 -3.28
N ASN A 90 -4.42 -8.13 -3.30
CA ASN A 90 -3.62 -9.10 -4.03
C ASN A 90 -2.25 -9.38 -3.42
N ASN A 91 -2.10 -10.53 -2.77
CA ASN A 91 -0.85 -10.94 -2.10
C ASN A 91 0.38 -10.86 -2.99
N PHE A 92 0.22 -11.11 -4.29
CA PHE A 92 1.34 -11.17 -5.24
C PHE A 92 1.58 -9.86 -6.01
N ALA A 93 0.54 -9.06 -6.24
CA ALA A 93 0.67 -7.82 -7.01
C ALA A 93 0.92 -6.61 -6.12
N ASP A 94 0.28 -6.54 -4.96
CA ASP A 94 0.35 -5.39 -4.05
C ASP A 94 1.77 -5.04 -3.59
N PRO A 95 2.72 -5.99 -3.39
CA PRO A 95 4.11 -5.64 -3.10
C PRO A 95 4.83 -4.90 -4.24
N PHE A 96 4.39 -5.08 -5.49
CA PHE A 96 5.06 -4.56 -6.70
C PHE A 96 4.39 -3.33 -7.29
N ILE A 97 3.06 -3.20 -7.17
CA ILE A 97 2.29 -2.08 -7.73
C ILE A 97 2.80 -0.72 -7.25
N PRO A 98 3.09 -0.50 -5.95
CA PRO A 98 3.55 0.79 -5.45
C PRO A 98 4.80 1.29 -6.16
N THR A 99 5.80 0.43 -6.29
CA THR A 99 7.08 0.75 -6.94
C THR A 99 6.91 1.16 -8.40
N LEU A 100 6.04 0.43 -9.13
CA LEU A 100 5.83 0.69 -10.55
C LEU A 100 4.97 1.92 -10.79
N VAL A 101 3.87 2.08 -10.05
CA VAL A 101 2.92 3.19 -10.22
C VAL A 101 3.52 4.49 -9.71
N GLY A 102 4.17 4.47 -8.56
CA GLY A 102 4.78 5.66 -7.93
C GLY A 102 6.05 6.17 -8.61
N PHE A 103 6.66 5.43 -9.56
CA PHE A 103 7.84 5.92 -10.28
C PHE A 103 7.58 7.31 -10.90
N PRO A 104 8.50 8.31 -10.81
CA PRO A 104 9.91 8.19 -10.43
C PRO A 104 10.22 8.28 -8.93
N HIS A 105 9.23 8.47 -8.05
CA HIS A 105 9.49 8.50 -6.62
C HIS A 105 10.18 7.23 -6.14
N SER A 106 10.96 7.35 -5.08
CA SER A 106 11.33 6.23 -4.22
C SER A 106 10.15 5.94 -3.31
N VAL A 107 9.46 4.82 -3.53
CA VAL A 107 8.31 4.46 -2.72
C VAL A 107 8.75 3.68 -1.49
N TYR A 108 8.19 4.02 -0.35
CA TYR A 108 8.31 3.29 0.90
C TYR A 108 6.91 2.84 1.32
N VAL A 109 6.77 1.61 1.77
CA VAL A 109 5.48 1.02 2.11
C VAL A 109 5.44 0.71 3.60
N ILE A 110 4.42 1.20 4.30
CA ILE A 110 4.16 0.80 5.68
C ILE A 110 3.62 -0.63 5.66
N VAL A 111 4.26 -1.52 6.41
CA VAL A 111 4.00 -2.97 6.38
C VAL A 111 3.91 -3.56 7.78
N HIS A 112 3.30 -4.74 7.90
CA HIS A 112 3.36 -5.55 9.10
C HIS A 112 4.77 -6.14 9.30
N ALA A 113 5.17 -6.43 10.54
CA ALA A 113 6.48 -6.99 10.88
C ALA A 113 6.80 -8.33 10.16
N ASN A 114 5.80 -9.13 9.83
CA ASN A 114 5.96 -10.37 9.07
C ASN A 114 6.66 -10.15 7.71
N ASN A 115 6.35 -9.04 7.03
CA ASN A 115 6.94 -8.74 5.71
C ASN A 115 8.46 -8.56 5.77
N VAL A 116 9.01 -8.09 6.89
CA VAL A 116 10.46 -7.93 7.08
C VAL A 116 11.09 -9.12 7.80
N SER A 117 10.30 -10.13 8.13
CA SER A 117 10.72 -11.34 8.84
C SER A 117 10.86 -12.56 7.93
N MET A 118 10.48 -12.43 6.66
CA MET A 118 10.56 -13.50 5.66
C MET A 118 12.00 -14.00 5.49
N PRO A 119 12.25 -15.32 5.52
CA PRO A 119 13.57 -15.90 5.26
C PRO A 119 14.16 -15.40 3.94
N GLY A 120 15.42 -15.00 3.96
CA GLY A 120 16.12 -14.45 2.79
C GLY A 120 15.70 -13.02 2.42
N LEU A 121 14.44 -12.79 2.11
CA LEU A 121 13.92 -11.48 1.70
C LEU A 121 13.94 -10.44 2.82
N GLY A 122 13.77 -10.84 4.09
CA GLY A 122 13.77 -9.93 5.22
C GLY A 122 15.04 -9.05 5.33
N LYS A 123 16.19 -9.55 4.87
CA LYS A 123 17.46 -8.79 4.87
C LYS A 123 17.50 -7.68 3.81
N ILE A 124 16.80 -7.83 2.70
CA ILE A 124 16.79 -6.85 1.61
C ILE A 124 15.57 -5.92 1.64
N ASN A 125 14.53 -6.27 2.38
CA ASN A 125 13.29 -5.48 2.47
C ASN A 125 13.49 -4.01 2.87
N PRO A 126 14.43 -3.63 3.77
CA PRO A 126 14.73 -2.23 4.04
C PRO A 126 15.20 -1.47 2.78
N TYR A 127 15.97 -2.13 1.91
CA TYR A 127 16.41 -1.56 0.64
C TYR A 127 15.28 -1.50 -0.41
N LEU A 128 14.27 -2.37 -0.28
CA LEU A 128 13.07 -2.33 -1.12
C LEU A 128 12.05 -1.30 -0.64
N GLY A 129 12.24 -0.72 0.54
CA GLY A 129 11.40 0.36 1.04
C GLY A 129 10.33 -0.07 2.03
N ALA A 130 10.47 -1.23 2.65
CA ALA A 130 9.58 -1.64 3.72
C ALA A 130 9.80 -0.79 4.99
N LEU A 131 8.73 -0.28 5.56
CA LEU A 131 8.68 0.44 6.84
C LEU A 131 7.75 -0.34 7.79
N PRO A 132 8.27 -1.31 8.55
CA PRO A 132 7.43 -2.08 9.45
C PRO A 132 6.88 -1.21 10.58
N LEU A 133 5.63 -1.48 10.95
CA LEU A 133 5.00 -0.84 12.10
C LEU A 133 5.74 -1.20 13.38
N PRO A 134 5.84 -0.27 14.34
CA PRO A 134 6.50 -0.50 15.62
C PRO A 134 5.63 -1.36 16.55
N ASP A 135 6.25 -2.24 17.34
CA ASP A 135 5.54 -3.14 18.26
C ASP A 135 5.07 -2.45 19.55
N ASN A 136 5.71 -1.33 19.90
CA ASN A 136 5.43 -0.65 21.15
C ASN A 136 5.64 0.88 21.05
N LEU A 137 5.25 1.58 22.10
CA LEU A 137 5.29 3.04 22.14
C LEU A 137 6.73 3.60 22.11
N ALA A 138 7.71 2.90 22.69
CA ALA A 138 9.12 3.33 22.66
C ALA A 138 9.66 3.28 21.22
N ALA A 139 9.35 2.22 20.48
CA ALA A 139 9.71 2.07 19.08
C ALA A 139 8.96 3.05 18.14
N ALA A 140 7.79 3.56 18.55
CA ALA A 140 7.02 4.50 17.76
C ALA A 140 7.78 5.79 17.42
N LYS A 141 8.65 6.28 18.34
CA LYS A 141 9.52 7.44 18.08
C LYS A 141 10.49 7.17 16.94
N ASN A 142 11.12 6.00 16.92
CA ASN A 142 12.04 5.58 15.86
C ASN A 142 11.31 5.48 14.49
N PHE A 143 10.12 4.88 14.48
CA PHE A 143 9.27 4.82 13.30
C PHE A 143 8.89 6.22 12.78
N MET A 144 8.49 7.14 13.66
CA MET A 144 8.16 8.52 13.28
C MET A 144 9.38 9.27 12.71
N ASN A 145 10.58 9.03 13.24
CA ASN A 145 11.82 9.55 12.68
C ASN A 145 12.08 8.99 11.27
N ALA A 146 11.78 7.72 11.06
CA ALA A 146 11.88 7.11 9.74
C ALA A 146 10.89 7.77 8.75
N ILE A 147 9.63 7.99 9.12
CA ILE A 147 8.65 8.71 8.28
C ILE A 147 9.17 10.11 7.95
N LYS A 148 9.63 10.89 8.96
CA LYS A 148 10.20 12.23 8.76
C LYS A 148 11.37 12.22 7.79
N LEU A 149 12.28 11.23 7.91
CA LEU A 149 13.41 11.07 7.01
C LEU A 149 12.94 10.88 5.56
N ARG A 150 11.91 10.06 5.31
CA ARG A 150 11.38 9.82 3.95
C ARG A 150 10.68 11.05 3.39
N VAL A 151 9.96 11.80 4.21
CA VAL A 151 9.39 13.09 3.82
C VAL A 151 10.50 14.06 3.37
N ASN A 152 11.58 14.18 4.16
CA ASN A 152 12.73 15.04 3.81
C ASN A 152 13.48 14.58 2.54
N GLN A 153 13.38 13.29 2.19
CA GLN A 153 13.93 12.73 0.94
C GLN A 153 13.01 12.93 -0.27
N ASN A 154 11.90 13.64 -0.14
CA ASN A 154 10.86 13.77 -1.17
C ASN A 154 10.35 12.39 -1.67
N ALA A 155 10.28 11.41 -0.78
CA ALA A 155 9.81 10.08 -1.11
C ALA A 155 8.28 10.01 -1.13
N ALA A 156 7.76 8.95 -1.75
CA ALA A 156 6.38 8.55 -1.61
C ALA A 156 6.25 7.54 -0.46
N ILE A 157 5.30 7.77 0.45
CA ILE A 157 4.99 6.84 1.53
C ILE A 157 3.63 6.22 1.25
N MET A 158 3.60 4.90 1.10
CA MET A 158 2.39 4.17 0.77
C MET A 158 1.84 3.39 1.95
N ILE A 159 0.52 3.40 2.06
CA ILE A 159 -0.26 2.78 3.12
C ILE A 159 -1.42 2.01 2.50
N TYR A 160 -1.63 0.80 2.99
CA TYR A 160 -2.84 0.03 2.76
C TYR A 160 -3.77 0.19 3.98
N PRO A 161 -4.73 1.13 3.94
CA PRO A 161 -5.50 1.49 5.14
C PRO A 161 -6.46 0.39 5.58
N GLU A 162 -6.78 -0.55 4.71
CA GLU A 162 -7.60 -1.73 5.01
C GLU A 162 -6.88 -2.76 5.89
N ALA A 163 -5.56 -2.63 6.11
CA ALA A 163 -4.67 -3.46 6.89
C ALA A 163 -4.53 -4.92 6.38
N HIS A 164 -5.61 -5.67 6.29
CA HIS A 164 -5.64 -7.08 5.89
C HIS A 164 -5.87 -7.26 4.38
N ILE A 165 -5.32 -8.32 3.81
CA ILE A 165 -5.54 -8.64 2.39
C ILE A 165 -6.79 -9.50 2.25
N TRP A 166 -7.73 -9.02 1.44
CA TRP A 166 -8.85 -9.84 0.97
C TRP A 166 -8.64 -10.18 -0.51
N PRO A 167 -8.19 -11.39 -0.83
CA PRO A 167 -7.79 -11.74 -2.19
C PRO A 167 -8.88 -11.50 -3.23
N PHE A 168 -8.57 -10.70 -4.24
CA PHE A 168 -9.47 -10.34 -5.35
C PHE A 168 -10.80 -9.68 -4.95
N TYR A 169 -10.86 -9.09 -3.75
CA TYR A 169 -12.04 -8.33 -3.33
C TYR A 169 -12.27 -7.13 -4.25
N THR A 170 -13.49 -6.92 -4.67
CA THR A 170 -13.84 -5.93 -5.70
C THR A 170 -14.46 -4.65 -5.17
N LYS A 171 -14.73 -4.61 -3.87
CA LYS A 171 -15.20 -3.41 -3.16
C LYS A 171 -14.07 -2.81 -2.33
N ILE A 172 -14.34 -1.72 -1.63
CA ILE A 172 -13.42 -1.10 -0.67
C ILE A 172 -13.95 -1.39 0.73
N ARG A 173 -13.13 -2.00 1.57
CA ARG A 173 -13.48 -2.23 2.97
C ARG A 173 -13.39 -0.93 3.77
N PRO A 174 -14.18 -0.77 4.83
CA PRO A 174 -14.06 0.38 5.71
C PRO A 174 -12.68 0.41 6.36
N PHE A 175 -12.16 1.61 6.60
CA PHE A 175 -10.90 1.82 7.31
C PHE A 175 -10.92 3.10 8.14
N THR A 176 -10.08 3.16 9.17
CA THR A 176 -9.99 4.29 10.08
C THR A 176 -9.19 5.45 9.50
N ASP A 177 -9.26 6.62 10.12
CA ASP A 177 -8.50 7.81 9.74
C ASP A 177 -7.10 7.90 10.40
N LEU A 178 -6.72 6.90 11.22
CA LEU A 178 -5.50 6.94 12.04
C LEU A 178 -4.22 7.19 11.23
N SER A 179 -4.10 6.57 10.07
CA SER A 179 -2.91 6.73 9.21
C SER A 179 -2.85 8.10 8.51
N PHE A 180 -3.99 8.78 8.36
CA PHE A 180 -4.07 10.10 7.74
C PHE A 180 -3.44 11.21 8.61
N ARG A 181 -3.11 10.90 9.88
CA ARG A 181 -2.30 11.80 10.72
C ARG A 181 -0.95 12.14 10.10
N TYR A 182 -0.35 11.23 9.30
CA TYR A 182 0.95 11.47 8.71
C TYR A 182 0.92 12.58 7.64
N PRO A 183 0.11 12.51 6.57
CA PRO A 183 0.04 13.59 5.60
C PRO A 183 -0.42 14.92 6.22
N VAL A 184 -1.34 14.91 7.19
CA VAL A 184 -1.76 16.12 7.91
C VAL A 184 -0.59 16.71 8.70
N GLN A 185 0.18 15.90 9.43
CA GLN A 185 1.33 16.35 10.22
C GLN A 185 2.42 17.00 9.37
N TYR A 186 2.66 16.47 8.18
CA TYR A 186 3.74 16.93 7.29
C TYR A 186 3.24 17.84 6.16
N ASN A 187 1.96 18.19 6.16
CA ASN A 187 1.31 18.98 5.10
C ASN A 187 1.65 18.48 3.69
N CYS A 188 1.54 17.17 3.50
CA CYS A 188 1.86 16.50 2.24
C CYS A 188 0.59 16.21 1.42
N PRO A 189 0.66 16.32 0.08
CA PRO A 189 -0.44 15.89 -0.78
C PRO A 189 -0.66 14.39 -0.68
N VAL A 190 -1.94 14.01 -0.74
CA VAL A 190 -2.42 12.63 -0.67
C VAL A 190 -2.90 12.19 -2.04
N PHE A 191 -2.56 10.98 -2.43
CA PHE A 191 -3.07 10.30 -3.62
C PHE A 191 -3.69 8.97 -3.24
N CYS A 192 -4.58 8.44 -4.08
CA CYS A 192 -5.01 7.05 -3.94
C CYS A 192 -4.76 6.24 -5.21
N PHE A 193 -4.39 4.98 -5.02
CA PHE A 193 -4.25 3.98 -6.07
C PHE A 193 -5.33 2.93 -5.85
N THR A 194 -6.28 2.87 -6.78
CA THR A 194 -7.35 1.87 -6.71
C THR A 194 -7.09 0.79 -7.74
N ASN A 195 -6.80 -0.42 -7.25
CA ASN A 195 -6.64 -1.61 -8.07
C ASN A 195 -8.01 -2.21 -8.35
N THR A 196 -8.29 -2.44 -9.61
CA THR A 196 -9.53 -3.07 -10.09
C THR A 196 -9.21 -4.29 -10.95
N TYR A 197 -10.14 -5.23 -10.97
CA TYR A 197 -10.02 -6.48 -11.73
C TYR A 197 -10.89 -6.45 -12.96
N GLN A 198 -10.30 -6.80 -14.10
CA GLN A 198 -11.00 -6.79 -15.36
C GLN A 198 -10.81 -8.10 -16.11
N LYS A 199 -11.88 -8.57 -16.76
CA LYS A 199 -11.88 -9.80 -17.55
C LYS A 199 -10.86 -9.68 -18.69
N LYS A 200 -10.05 -10.72 -18.88
CA LYS A 200 -9.22 -10.87 -20.06
C LYS A 200 -9.99 -11.60 -21.16
N ARG A 201 -9.56 -11.39 -22.40
CA ARG A 201 -10.09 -12.17 -23.53
C ARG A 201 -9.78 -13.66 -23.39
N PHE A 202 -8.59 -13.98 -22.84
CA PHE A 202 -8.12 -15.35 -22.64
C PHE A 202 -7.53 -15.51 -21.24
N GLY A 203 -7.68 -16.73 -20.67
CA GLY A 203 -7.12 -17.11 -19.36
C GLY A 203 -8.02 -16.76 -18.17
N LYS A 204 -7.80 -17.47 -17.05
CA LYS A 204 -8.61 -17.35 -15.82
C LYS A 204 -8.23 -16.16 -14.93
N MET A 205 -6.95 -15.76 -14.94
CA MET A 205 -6.48 -14.65 -14.10
C MET A 205 -6.93 -13.31 -14.67
N PRO A 206 -7.45 -12.38 -13.85
CA PRO A 206 -7.91 -11.09 -14.32
C PRO A 206 -6.73 -10.20 -14.73
N LYS A 207 -7.05 -9.17 -15.49
CA LYS A 207 -6.20 -8.00 -15.66
C LYS A 207 -6.34 -7.09 -14.46
N ILE A 208 -5.23 -6.52 -13.99
CA ILE A 208 -5.25 -5.46 -12.98
C ILE A 208 -5.17 -4.10 -13.68
N VAL A 209 -6.08 -3.20 -13.32
CA VAL A 209 -6.02 -1.80 -13.72
C VAL A 209 -5.94 -0.95 -12.46
N THR A 210 -4.83 -0.20 -12.31
CA THR A 210 -4.64 0.74 -11.21
C THR A 210 -5.02 2.14 -11.67
N TYR A 211 -5.99 2.74 -11.00
CA TYR A 211 -6.37 4.15 -11.17
C TYR A 211 -5.61 4.99 -10.15
N VAL A 212 -5.05 6.11 -10.63
CA VAL A 212 -4.33 7.09 -9.79
C VAL A 212 -5.17 8.34 -9.70
N ASP A 213 -5.60 8.68 -8.50
CA ASP A 213 -6.45 9.85 -8.23
C ASP A 213 -5.82 10.73 -7.14
N GLY A 214 -6.18 12.01 -7.14
CA GLY A 214 -5.62 13.05 -6.29
C GLY A 214 -4.99 14.18 -7.14
N PRO A 215 -4.31 15.16 -6.54
CA PRO A 215 -4.01 15.23 -5.11
C PRO A 215 -5.20 15.63 -4.24
N PHE A 216 -5.24 15.11 -3.01
CA PHE A 216 -6.08 15.59 -1.94
C PHE A 216 -5.21 16.34 -0.94
N PHE A 217 -5.71 17.46 -0.38
CA PHE A 217 -4.96 18.28 0.55
C PHE A 217 -5.71 18.45 1.87
N ALA A 218 -4.96 18.67 2.94
CA ALA A 218 -5.54 19.16 4.19
C ALA A 218 -6.08 20.56 3.98
N ASP A 219 -7.22 20.87 4.61
CA ASP A 219 -7.85 22.19 4.60
C ASP A 219 -7.28 23.02 5.75
N PRO A 220 -6.67 24.19 5.46
CA PRO A 220 -6.12 25.07 6.50
C PRO A 220 -7.14 25.59 7.51
N SER A 221 -8.43 25.58 7.16
CA SER A 221 -9.52 26.01 8.05
C SER A 221 -9.93 24.97 9.11
N LEU A 222 -9.56 23.69 8.88
CA LEU A 222 -9.90 22.58 9.75
C LEU A 222 -8.80 22.29 10.76
N ASN A 223 -9.18 21.81 11.94
CA ASN A 223 -8.21 21.29 12.88
C ASN A 223 -7.62 19.95 12.42
N ARG A 224 -6.58 19.47 13.13
CA ARG A 224 -5.85 18.25 12.74
C ARG A 224 -6.76 17.02 12.65
N LYS A 225 -7.68 16.83 13.60
CA LYS A 225 -8.57 15.65 13.65
C LYS A 225 -9.60 15.70 12.52
N GLU A 226 -10.16 16.86 12.29
CA GLU A 226 -11.09 17.09 11.18
C GLU A 226 -10.42 16.85 9.83
N ASN A 227 -9.19 17.33 9.64
CA ASN A 227 -8.41 17.07 8.42
C ASN A 227 -8.11 15.59 8.19
N GLN A 228 -7.81 14.82 9.26
CA GLN A 228 -7.63 13.37 9.15
C GLN A 228 -8.91 12.70 8.63
N ALA A 229 -10.05 13.03 9.21
CA ALA A 229 -11.35 12.51 8.80
C ALA A 229 -11.72 12.93 7.39
N ALA A 230 -11.53 14.21 7.04
CA ALA A 230 -11.82 14.75 5.70
C ALA A 230 -10.99 14.07 4.62
N LEU A 231 -9.67 13.94 4.80
CA LEU A 231 -8.80 13.26 3.87
C LEU A 231 -9.15 11.78 3.73
N ARG A 232 -9.45 11.10 4.86
CA ARG A 232 -9.90 9.69 4.83
C ARG A 232 -11.17 9.54 4.00
N ASN A 233 -12.16 10.41 4.23
CA ASN A 233 -13.43 10.35 3.51
C ASN A 233 -13.22 10.59 2.00
N ALA A 234 -12.47 11.62 1.63
CA ALA A 234 -12.20 11.93 0.22
C ALA A 234 -11.49 10.78 -0.51
N VAL A 235 -10.50 10.14 0.15
CA VAL A 235 -9.80 8.97 -0.39
C VAL A 235 -10.75 7.77 -0.48
N TYR A 236 -11.51 7.48 0.57
CA TYR A 236 -12.44 6.37 0.63
C TYR A 236 -13.51 6.46 -0.47
N GLU A 237 -14.16 7.62 -0.60
CA GLU A 237 -15.19 7.88 -1.62
C GLU A 237 -14.62 7.72 -3.04
N LYS A 238 -13.42 8.25 -3.28
CA LYS A 238 -12.76 8.09 -4.58
C LYS A 238 -12.40 6.63 -4.89
N MET A 239 -11.91 5.89 -3.91
CA MET A 239 -11.62 4.47 -4.08
C MET A 239 -12.92 3.67 -4.31
N CYS A 240 -14.02 3.99 -3.61
CA CYS A 240 -15.33 3.39 -3.84
C CYS A 240 -15.88 3.71 -5.23
N GLU A 241 -15.72 4.94 -5.72
CA GLU A 241 -16.06 5.31 -7.11
C GLU A 241 -15.31 4.44 -8.12
N ARG A 242 -13.97 4.30 -7.93
CA ARG A 242 -13.12 3.51 -8.83
C ARG A 242 -13.37 2.02 -8.74
N SER A 243 -13.74 1.51 -7.59
CA SER A 243 -14.05 0.08 -7.42
C SER A 243 -15.23 -0.38 -8.29
N LYS A 244 -16.13 0.51 -8.68
CA LYS A 244 -17.21 0.22 -9.63
C LYS A 244 -16.72 -0.13 -11.05
N MET A 245 -15.45 0.13 -11.33
CA MET A 245 -14.82 -0.26 -12.60
C MET A 245 -14.41 -1.74 -12.65
N ASN A 246 -14.57 -2.50 -11.56
CA ASN A 246 -14.42 -3.96 -11.60
C ASN A 246 -15.50 -4.55 -12.53
N ASN A 247 -15.11 -5.51 -13.36
CA ASN A 247 -16.05 -6.21 -14.25
C ASN A 247 -15.91 -7.74 -14.20
N ILE A 248 -15.15 -8.23 -13.21
CA ILE A 248 -15.07 -9.64 -12.88
C ILE A 248 -14.91 -9.79 -11.36
N GLU A 249 -15.62 -10.73 -10.79
CA GLU A 249 -15.50 -11.18 -9.41
C GLU A 249 -14.97 -12.62 -9.45
N LEU A 250 -13.73 -12.83 -8.97
CA LEU A 250 -13.10 -14.16 -8.94
C LEU A 250 -13.46 -14.94 -7.69
N ILE A 251 -13.69 -14.24 -6.59
CA ILE A 251 -14.03 -14.79 -5.29
C ILE A 251 -15.25 -14.03 -4.79
N LYS A 252 -16.31 -14.75 -4.50
CA LYS A 252 -17.51 -14.18 -3.89
C LYS A 252 -17.31 -14.07 -2.38
N TYR A 253 -17.53 -12.88 -1.82
CA TYR A 253 -17.48 -12.65 -0.38
C TYR A 253 -18.88 -12.52 0.18
N ILE A 254 -19.21 -13.33 1.18
CA ILE A 254 -20.53 -13.38 1.81
C ILE A 254 -20.37 -13.15 3.31
N LYS A 255 -21.08 -12.13 3.83
CA LYS A 255 -21.13 -11.91 5.28
C LYS A 255 -21.98 -13.03 5.90
N LYS A 256 -21.44 -13.70 6.94
CA LYS A 256 -22.24 -14.61 7.76
C LYS A 256 -23.28 -13.79 8.52
N SER A 257 -24.51 -14.27 8.54
CA SER A 257 -25.51 -13.78 9.47
C SER A 257 -25.18 -14.27 10.88
N ASP A 258 -25.43 -13.45 11.90
CA ASP A 258 -25.18 -13.79 13.31
C ASP A 258 -26.10 -14.93 13.83
N GLU A 259 -26.84 -15.63 12.96
CA GLU A 259 -27.84 -16.64 13.27
C GLU A 259 -27.47 -18.08 12.81
N GLU A 260 -26.19 -18.36 12.48
CA GLU A 260 -25.72 -19.73 12.21
C GLU A 260 -24.57 -20.16 13.13
#